data_53f10208e4c5b1704ac39b644a0abe23
#
_entry.id   53f10208e4c5b1704ac39b644a0abe23
#
_cell.length_a   1.000
_cell.length_b   1.000
_cell.length_c   1.000
_cell.angle_alpha   90.00
_cell.angle_beta   90.00
_cell.angle_gamma   90.00
#
_symmetry.space_group_name_H-M   'P 1'
#
loop_
_entity.id
_entity.type
_entity.pdbx_description
1 polymer ?
#
loop_
_entity_poly.entity_id
_entity_poly.type
_entity_poly.pdbx_seq_one_letter_code
_entity_poly.pdbx_strand_id
1 'polypeptide(L)'
;EILSGLVGSEMCIRDSNSPGGSFTSLMAIYDTMQYVRPDIQTVCLGQAASAAAVLLAAGTPGKRAALPNARVLIHQPATEGVRGQVSDLEIQAREIERVRRQMEETLARHCNVTPEQVREDTERDKILTAEEAKEYGIIDTVFDYRKASAKK
;
A
#
# COMPACT_ATOMS: atom_id res chain seq x y z
N GLU A 1 -3.92 19.82 18.22
CA GLU A 1 -5.15 19.20 18.78
C GLU A 1 -5.65 17.99 17.96
N ILE A 2 -5.46 17.93 16.65
CA ILE A 2 -5.88 16.75 15.84
C ILE A 2 -5.06 15.49 16.17
N LEU A 3 -3.82 15.65 16.60
CA LEU A 3 -2.92 14.52 16.96
C LEU A 3 -3.07 14.05 18.42
N SER A 4 -3.65 14.86 19.31
CA SER A 4 -3.83 14.48 20.71
C SER A 4 -4.87 13.36 20.91
N GLY A 5 -5.85 13.22 20.02
CA GLY A 5 -6.81 12.12 20.02
C GLY A 5 -6.25 10.78 19.53
N LEU A 6 -5.05 10.79 18.91
CA LEU A 6 -4.33 9.60 18.42
C LEU A 6 -3.26 9.10 19.42
N VAL A 7 -3.11 9.74 20.55
CA VAL A 7 -2.10 9.45 21.59
C VAL A 7 -2.65 8.51 22.68
N GLY A 8 -3.57 7.63 22.31
CA GLY A 8 -4.00 6.53 23.18
C GLY A 8 -3.21 5.26 22.86
N SER A 9 -3.19 4.32 23.81
CA SER A 9 -2.64 2.96 23.61
C SER A 9 -3.52 2.09 22.71
N GLU A 10 -4.47 2.68 21.99
CA GLU A 10 -5.44 1.96 21.17
C GLU A 10 -4.94 1.80 19.73
N MET A 11 -5.16 0.62 19.18
CA MET A 11 -4.84 0.27 17.81
C MET A 11 -5.71 1.08 16.82
N CYS A 12 -5.07 1.70 15.83
CA CYS A 12 -5.78 2.33 14.72
C CYS A 12 -6.07 1.28 13.63
N ILE A 13 -7.30 1.23 13.15
CA ILE A 13 -7.71 0.33 12.04
C ILE A 13 -7.92 1.17 10.79
N ARG A 14 -7.31 0.74 9.69
CA ARG A 14 -7.49 1.34 8.37
C ARG A 14 -8.00 0.30 7.38
N ASP A 15 -9.27 0.38 7.04
CA ASP A 15 -9.88 -0.42 6.00
C ASP A 15 -9.61 0.17 4.61
N SER A 16 -9.32 -0.69 3.65
CA SER A 16 -8.99 -0.29 2.28
C SER A 16 -9.92 -0.95 1.27
N ASN A 17 -10.57 -0.10 0.48
CA ASN A 17 -11.23 -0.46 -0.77
C ASN A 17 -11.03 0.71 -1.73
N SER A 18 -9.88 0.74 -2.43
CA SER A 18 -9.43 1.93 -3.14
C SER A 18 -8.66 1.56 -4.42
N PRO A 19 -8.88 2.30 -5.52
CA PRO A 19 -8.10 2.17 -6.74
C PRO A 19 -6.72 2.86 -6.66
N GLY A 20 -6.39 3.50 -5.54
CA GLY A 20 -5.17 4.28 -5.39
C GLY A 20 -5.39 5.78 -5.45
N GLY A 21 -4.39 6.53 -5.84
CA GLY A 21 -4.45 8.00 -5.90
C GLY A 21 -3.08 8.65 -6.07
N SER A 22 -2.99 9.94 -5.75
CA SER A 22 -1.76 10.70 -5.95
C SER A 22 -0.62 10.25 -5.03
N PHE A 23 0.59 10.31 -5.55
CA PHE A 23 1.79 9.97 -4.81
C PHE A 23 2.01 10.88 -3.58
N THR A 24 1.75 12.17 -3.69
CA THR A 24 1.91 13.11 -2.57
C THR A 24 0.94 12.81 -1.44
N SER A 25 -0.31 12.46 -1.76
CA SER A 25 -1.29 12.03 -0.76
C SER A 25 -0.91 10.70 -0.12
N LEU A 26 -0.38 9.76 -0.91
CA LEU A 26 0.18 8.51 -0.40
C LEU A 26 1.26 8.78 0.65
N MET A 27 2.27 9.58 0.31
CA MET A 27 3.39 9.84 1.23
C MET A 27 2.97 10.58 2.49
N ALA A 28 2.04 11.53 2.40
CA ALA A 28 1.50 12.22 3.57
C ALA A 28 0.85 11.24 4.57
N ILE A 29 0.05 10.29 4.06
CA ILE A 29 -0.58 9.26 4.89
C ILE A 29 0.48 8.27 5.40
N TYR A 30 1.38 7.82 4.53
CA TYR A 30 2.45 6.89 4.88
C TYR A 30 3.32 7.43 6.03
N ASP A 31 3.83 8.65 5.88
CA ASP A 31 4.67 9.27 6.90
C ASP A 31 3.92 9.44 8.23
N THR A 32 2.63 9.80 8.16
CA THR A 32 1.78 9.86 9.36
C THR A 32 1.65 8.49 10.02
N MET A 33 1.41 7.43 9.24
CA MET A 33 1.34 6.05 9.75
C MET A 33 2.65 5.62 10.44
N GLN A 34 3.81 6.02 9.89
CA GLN A 34 5.11 5.70 10.49
C GLN A 34 5.45 6.59 11.71
N TYR A 35 4.82 7.76 11.83
CA TYR A 35 5.09 8.72 12.89
C TYR A 35 4.29 8.47 14.18
N VAL A 36 3.05 8.02 14.07
CA VAL A 36 2.18 7.80 15.24
C VAL A 36 2.65 6.60 16.06
N ARG A 37 2.43 6.67 17.37
CA ARG A 37 2.85 5.60 18.30
C ARG A 37 1.97 4.36 18.30
N PRO A 38 0.62 4.47 18.19
CA PRO A 38 -0.25 3.32 18.18
C PRO A 38 0.04 2.42 16.97
N ASP A 39 -0.10 1.11 17.15
CA ASP A 39 -0.06 0.16 16.04
C ASP A 39 -1.19 0.43 15.05
N ILE A 40 -0.90 0.30 13.77
CA ILE A 40 -1.88 0.48 12.70
C ILE A 40 -2.17 -0.86 12.06
N GLN A 41 -3.39 -1.33 12.26
CA GLN A 41 -3.92 -2.46 11.51
C GLN A 41 -4.43 -1.99 10.15
N THR A 42 -4.06 -2.69 9.09
CA THR A 42 -4.56 -2.44 7.73
C THR A 42 -5.34 -3.63 7.23
N VAL A 43 -6.49 -3.39 6.59
CA VAL A 43 -7.35 -4.45 6.08
C VAL A 43 -7.81 -4.13 4.67
N CYS A 44 -7.58 -5.02 3.72
CA CYS A 44 -8.13 -4.92 2.37
C CYS A 44 -9.50 -5.62 2.30
N LEU A 45 -10.57 -4.85 2.06
CA LEU A 45 -11.94 -5.39 1.99
C LEU A 45 -12.32 -5.86 0.58
N GLY A 46 -12.03 -5.08 -0.46
CA GLY A 46 -12.34 -5.40 -1.85
C GLY A 46 -11.09 -5.33 -2.72
N GLN A 47 -10.53 -4.14 -2.85
CA GLN A 47 -9.26 -3.94 -3.55
C GLN A 47 -8.36 -2.93 -2.85
N ALA A 48 -7.06 -3.13 -3.02
CA ALA A 48 -6.04 -2.15 -2.70
C ALA A 48 -5.11 -2.04 -3.91
N ALA A 49 -5.29 -0.97 -4.70
CA ALA A 49 -4.51 -0.78 -5.92
C ALA A 49 -3.55 0.41 -5.79
N SER A 50 -2.37 0.31 -6.43
CA SER A 50 -1.41 1.41 -6.52
C SER A 50 -1.01 1.98 -5.13
N ALA A 51 -1.25 3.26 -4.88
CA ALA A 51 -1.02 3.92 -3.60
C ALA A 51 -1.68 3.18 -2.40
N ALA A 52 -2.86 2.59 -2.62
CA ALA A 52 -3.56 1.85 -1.56
C ALA A 52 -2.85 0.54 -1.19
N ALA A 53 -2.19 -0.12 -2.15
CA ALA A 53 -1.39 -1.32 -1.89
C ALA A 53 -0.17 -0.99 -1.02
N VAL A 54 0.48 0.15 -1.26
CA VAL A 54 1.60 0.62 -0.43
C VAL A 54 1.15 0.92 0.99
N LEU A 55 0.00 1.58 1.17
CA LEU A 55 -0.56 1.86 2.51
C LEU A 55 -1.00 0.57 3.22
N LEU A 56 -1.51 -0.42 2.49
CA LEU A 56 -1.85 -1.73 3.04
C LEU A 56 -0.58 -2.41 3.60
N ALA A 57 0.50 -2.42 2.82
CA ALA A 57 1.78 -2.98 3.22
C ALA A 57 2.43 -2.24 4.40
N ALA A 58 2.18 -0.92 4.52
CA ALA A 58 2.76 -0.05 5.53
C ALA A 58 2.15 -0.18 6.94
N GLY A 59 1.15 -1.04 7.12
CA GLY A 59 0.61 -1.38 8.43
C GLY A 59 1.65 -2.03 9.34
N THR A 60 1.35 -2.07 10.63
CA THR A 60 2.21 -2.71 11.63
C THR A 60 2.39 -4.21 11.28
N PRO A 61 3.62 -4.72 11.22
CA PRO A 61 3.88 -6.14 10.95
C PRO A 61 3.06 -7.07 11.86
N GLY A 62 2.44 -8.09 11.29
CA GLY A 62 1.52 -9.00 11.97
C GLY A 62 0.07 -8.49 12.07
N LYS A 63 -0.20 -7.26 11.63
CA LYS A 63 -1.54 -6.63 11.69
C LYS A 63 -2.06 -6.19 10.31
N ARG A 64 -1.50 -6.73 9.24
CA ARG A 64 -1.91 -6.46 7.86
C ARG A 64 -2.75 -7.62 7.35
N ALA A 65 -3.96 -7.36 6.88
CA ALA A 65 -4.88 -8.43 6.51
C ALA A 65 -5.67 -8.12 5.23
N ALA A 66 -6.28 -9.15 4.65
CA ALA A 66 -7.24 -9.02 3.57
C ALA A 66 -8.40 -10.00 3.74
N LEU A 67 -9.56 -9.66 3.18
CA LEU A 67 -10.65 -10.60 2.99
C LEU A 67 -10.32 -11.59 1.85
N PRO A 68 -10.89 -12.81 1.85
CA PRO A 68 -10.48 -13.87 0.92
C PRO A 68 -10.61 -13.54 -0.57
N ASN A 69 -11.58 -12.69 -0.92
CA ASN A 69 -11.82 -12.28 -2.32
C ASN A 69 -11.19 -10.92 -2.66
N ALA A 70 -10.41 -10.33 -1.76
CA ALA A 70 -9.73 -9.08 -2.03
C ALA A 70 -8.67 -9.22 -3.14
N ARG A 71 -8.41 -8.11 -3.82
CA ARG A 71 -7.37 -8.00 -4.85
C ARG A 71 -6.39 -6.90 -4.46
N VAL A 72 -5.13 -7.18 -4.65
CA VAL A 72 -4.07 -6.18 -4.51
C VAL A 72 -3.41 -5.97 -5.85
N LEU A 73 -3.28 -4.72 -6.28
CA LEU A 73 -2.61 -4.36 -7.53
C LEU A 73 -1.43 -3.46 -7.24
N ILE A 74 -0.27 -3.86 -7.73
CA ILE A 74 0.94 -3.05 -7.70
C ILE A 74 1.41 -2.75 -9.13
N HIS A 75 1.83 -1.52 -9.36
CA HIS A 75 2.36 -1.05 -10.64
C HIS A 75 3.25 0.18 -10.43
N GLN A 76 4.06 0.50 -11.44
CA GLN A 76 4.85 1.74 -11.43
C GLN A 76 3.97 2.99 -11.53
N PRO A 77 4.46 4.16 -11.07
CA PRO A 77 3.74 5.42 -11.24
C PRO A 77 3.45 5.71 -12.71
N ALA A 78 2.23 6.13 -13.00
CA ALA A 78 1.83 6.59 -14.33
C ALA A 78 1.51 8.08 -14.30
N THR A 79 1.71 8.77 -15.42
CA THR A 79 1.30 10.16 -15.61
C THR A 79 0.34 10.28 -16.78
N GLU A 80 -0.65 11.12 -16.65
CA GLU A 80 -1.60 11.44 -17.72
C GLU A 80 -1.02 12.52 -18.65
N GLY A 81 -0.02 12.16 -19.44
CA GLY A 81 0.55 13.03 -20.45
C GLY A 81 1.31 14.25 -19.90
N VAL A 82 2.48 14.49 -20.43
CA VAL A 82 3.32 15.63 -20.08
C VAL A 82 3.45 16.51 -21.30
N ARG A 83 3.26 17.83 -21.16
CA ARG A 83 3.42 18.82 -22.22
C ARG A 83 4.30 19.95 -21.70
N GLY A 84 5.16 20.47 -22.57
CA GLY A 84 6.04 21.58 -22.24
C GLY A 84 7.23 21.66 -23.18
N GLN A 85 8.17 22.51 -22.87
CA GLN A 85 9.46 22.58 -23.55
C GLN A 85 10.31 21.35 -23.18
N VAL A 86 11.35 21.10 -23.96
CA VAL A 86 12.26 19.95 -23.72
C VAL A 86 12.77 19.92 -22.29
N SER A 87 13.19 21.05 -21.77
CA SER A 87 13.70 21.19 -20.40
C SER A 87 12.63 20.82 -19.33
N ASP A 88 11.37 21.18 -19.58
CA ASP A 88 10.27 20.84 -18.67
C ASP A 88 10.02 19.33 -18.67
N LEU A 89 10.06 18.69 -19.84
CA LEU A 89 9.92 17.25 -20.01
C LEU A 89 11.04 16.47 -19.30
N GLU A 90 12.29 16.97 -19.39
CA GLU A 90 13.41 16.37 -18.68
C GLU A 90 13.26 16.45 -17.15
N ILE A 91 12.83 17.61 -16.63
CA ILE A 91 12.58 17.79 -15.20
C ILE A 91 11.50 16.79 -14.73
N GLN A 92 10.41 16.67 -15.47
CA GLN A 92 9.32 15.76 -15.12
C GLN A 92 9.74 14.30 -15.22
N ALA A 93 10.52 13.92 -16.24
CA ALA A 93 11.03 12.56 -16.36
C ALA A 93 11.90 12.17 -15.15
N ARG A 94 12.78 13.05 -14.70
CA ARG A 94 13.61 12.82 -13.51
C ARG A 94 12.77 12.70 -12.23
N GLU A 95 11.71 13.52 -12.11
CA GLU A 95 10.82 13.46 -10.96
C GLU A 95 10.02 12.15 -10.94
N ILE A 96 9.50 11.69 -12.08
CA ILE A 96 8.79 10.41 -12.18
C ILE A 96 9.74 9.25 -11.80
N GLU A 97 10.98 9.28 -12.28
CA GLU A 97 11.98 8.27 -11.93
C GLU A 97 12.29 8.26 -10.42
N ARG A 98 12.39 9.46 -9.81
CA ARG A 98 12.57 9.59 -8.35
C ARG A 98 11.39 9.00 -7.58
N VAL A 99 10.16 9.32 -7.99
CA VAL A 99 8.93 8.81 -7.39
C VAL A 99 8.85 7.28 -7.52
N ARG A 100 9.18 6.75 -8.70
CA ARG A 100 9.22 5.31 -8.94
C ARG A 100 10.17 4.61 -7.96
N ARG A 101 11.41 5.07 -7.87
CA ARG A 101 12.40 4.52 -6.95
C ARG A 101 11.93 4.58 -5.50
N GLN A 102 11.36 5.69 -5.07
CA GLN A 102 10.84 5.85 -3.72
C GLN A 102 9.69 4.87 -3.42
N MET A 103 8.81 4.61 -4.38
CA MET A 103 7.76 3.59 -4.23
C MET A 103 8.33 2.18 -4.14
N GLU A 104 9.30 1.83 -5.00
CA GLU A 104 9.99 0.54 -5.00
C GLU A 104 10.64 0.28 -3.65
N GLU A 105 11.41 1.23 -3.13
CA GLU A 105 12.07 1.15 -1.82
C GLU A 105 11.08 1.08 -0.66
N THR A 106 9.99 1.86 -0.75
CA THR A 106 8.96 1.89 0.30
C THR A 106 8.23 0.54 0.36
N LEU A 107 7.84 -0.01 -0.78
CA LEU A 107 7.15 -1.30 -0.82
C LEU A 107 8.07 -2.44 -0.37
N ALA A 108 9.31 -2.47 -0.86
CA ALA A 108 10.30 -3.47 -0.47
C ALA A 108 10.61 -3.46 1.04
N ARG A 109 10.60 -2.28 1.68
CA ARG A 109 10.80 -2.15 3.14
C ARG A 109 9.78 -2.92 3.95
N HIS A 110 8.56 -3.05 3.45
CA HIS A 110 7.44 -3.68 4.15
C HIS A 110 7.15 -5.11 3.68
N CYS A 111 7.72 -5.52 2.54
CA CYS A 111 7.50 -6.82 1.93
C CYS A 111 8.76 -7.69 2.02
N ASN A 112 8.62 -8.98 1.69
CA ASN A 112 9.73 -9.95 1.72
C ASN A 112 10.50 -10.00 0.39
N VAL A 113 10.66 -8.85 -0.30
CA VAL A 113 11.27 -8.74 -1.62
C VAL A 113 12.26 -7.58 -1.67
N THR A 114 13.19 -7.61 -2.64
CA THR A 114 14.13 -6.51 -2.85
C THR A 114 13.53 -5.39 -3.70
N PRO A 115 14.08 -4.17 -3.65
CA PRO A 115 13.62 -3.08 -4.54
C PRO A 115 13.71 -3.45 -6.02
N GLU A 116 14.74 -4.21 -6.43
CA GLU A 116 14.91 -4.67 -7.80
C GLU A 116 13.79 -5.63 -8.21
N GLN A 117 13.39 -6.53 -7.31
CA GLN A 117 12.27 -7.43 -7.55
C GLN A 117 10.95 -6.64 -7.64
N VAL A 118 10.74 -5.66 -6.77
CA VAL A 118 9.56 -4.76 -6.86
C VAL A 118 9.55 -4.04 -8.20
N ARG A 119 10.71 -3.56 -8.67
CA ARG A 119 10.85 -2.87 -9.96
C ARG A 119 10.44 -3.75 -11.14
N GLU A 120 10.90 -5.02 -11.16
CA GLU A 120 10.50 -5.99 -12.19
C GLU A 120 9.01 -6.30 -12.13
N ASP A 121 8.50 -6.55 -10.94
CA ASP A 121 7.11 -6.91 -10.69
C ASP A 121 6.12 -5.78 -11.00
N THR A 122 6.54 -4.52 -10.85
CA THR A 122 5.70 -3.34 -11.09
C THR A 122 5.87 -2.74 -12.49
N GLU A 123 6.70 -3.32 -13.36
CA GLU A 123 6.87 -2.85 -14.75
C GLU A 123 5.54 -2.82 -15.51
N ARG A 124 4.65 -3.76 -15.21
CA ARG A 124 3.25 -3.81 -15.64
C ARG A 124 2.36 -4.10 -14.43
N ASP A 125 1.06 -3.96 -14.62
CA ASP A 125 0.09 -4.27 -13.58
C ASP A 125 0.27 -5.70 -13.08
N LYS A 126 0.65 -5.84 -11.81
CA LYS A 126 0.69 -7.11 -11.10
C LYS A 126 -0.50 -7.19 -10.16
N ILE A 127 -1.44 -8.06 -10.50
CA ILE A 127 -2.66 -8.28 -9.73
C ILE A 127 -2.47 -9.53 -8.89
N LEU A 128 -2.62 -9.39 -7.59
CA LEU A 128 -2.45 -10.45 -6.61
C LEU A 128 -3.81 -10.77 -5.96
N THR A 129 -4.07 -12.05 -5.79
CA THR A 129 -5.10 -12.54 -4.86
C THR A 129 -4.68 -12.25 -3.42
N ALA A 130 -5.58 -12.46 -2.46
CA ALA A 130 -5.25 -12.29 -1.05
C ALA A 130 -4.10 -13.22 -0.61
N GLU A 131 -4.10 -14.48 -1.05
CA GLU A 131 -3.03 -15.44 -0.73
C GLU A 131 -1.68 -15.04 -1.37
N GLU A 132 -1.67 -14.66 -2.66
CA GLU A 132 -0.46 -14.17 -3.31
C GLU A 132 0.08 -12.89 -2.68
N ALA A 133 -0.79 -11.99 -2.21
CA ALA A 133 -0.39 -10.79 -1.48
C ALA A 133 0.26 -11.11 -0.13
N LYS A 134 -0.19 -12.19 0.52
CA LYS A 134 0.43 -12.72 1.74
C LYS A 134 1.80 -13.34 1.44
N GLU A 135 1.92 -14.14 0.39
CA GLU A 135 3.21 -14.73 -0.03
C GLU A 135 4.22 -13.64 -0.42
N TYR A 136 3.78 -12.58 -1.07
CA TYR A 136 4.59 -11.43 -1.43
C TYR A 136 5.01 -10.60 -0.20
N GLY A 137 4.27 -10.71 0.90
CA GLY A 137 4.54 -10.00 2.15
C GLY A 137 3.84 -8.64 2.27
N ILE A 138 2.89 -8.33 1.40
CA ILE A 138 2.05 -7.12 1.50
C ILE A 138 1.12 -7.21 2.71
N ILE A 139 0.63 -8.40 3.02
CA ILE A 139 -0.21 -8.69 4.18
C ILE A 139 0.34 -9.87 4.98
N ASP A 140 -0.12 -10.01 6.21
CA ASP A 140 0.29 -11.08 7.12
C ASP A 140 -0.75 -12.19 7.20
N THR A 141 -2.04 -11.85 7.00
CA THR A 141 -3.16 -12.78 7.22
C THR A 141 -4.28 -12.59 6.19
N VAL A 142 -4.82 -13.70 5.71
CA VAL A 142 -6.09 -13.71 5.00
C VAL A 142 -7.16 -14.15 6.00
N PHE A 143 -8.24 -13.37 6.15
CA PHE A 143 -9.31 -13.70 7.07
C PHE A 143 -10.16 -14.85 6.54
N ASP A 144 -10.51 -15.77 7.39
CA ASP A 144 -11.48 -16.81 7.10
C ASP A 144 -12.93 -16.29 7.16
N TYR A 145 -13.82 -16.97 6.44
CA TYR A 145 -15.25 -16.73 6.61
C TYR A 145 -15.68 -17.09 8.04
N ARG A 146 -16.61 -16.29 8.55
CA ARG A 146 -17.20 -16.57 9.85
C ARG A 146 -17.82 -17.98 9.85
N LYS A 147 -17.29 -18.90 10.64
CA LYS A 147 -17.91 -20.21 10.85
C LYS A 147 -19.32 -19.99 11.40
N ALA A 148 -20.34 -20.56 10.75
CA ALA A 148 -21.69 -20.53 11.27
C ALA A 148 -21.65 -21.15 12.69
N SER A 149 -22.10 -20.38 13.69
CA SER A 149 -22.24 -20.93 15.03
C SER A 149 -23.18 -22.15 14.93
N ALA A 150 -22.70 -23.31 15.36
CA ALA A 150 -23.58 -24.46 15.52
C ALA A 150 -24.73 -23.98 16.42
N LYS A 151 -25.97 -23.97 15.87
CA LYS A 151 -27.16 -23.73 16.70
C LYS A 151 -27.16 -24.83 17.76
N LYS A 152 -26.96 -24.43 19.01
CA LYS A 152 -27.29 -25.29 20.18
C LYS A 152 -28.80 -25.42 20.30
#